data_698b0f5e1cbc4408ffd7562a67128c6c
#
_entry.id   698b0f5e1cbc4408ffd7562a67128c6c
#
_cell.length_a   1.000
_cell.length_b   1.000
_cell.length_c   1.000
_cell.angle_alpha   90.00
_cell.angle_beta   90.00
_cell.angle_gamma   90.00
#
_symmetry.space_group_name_H-M   'P 1'
#
loop_
_entity.id
_entity.type
_entity.pdbx_description
1 polymer ?
#
loop_
_entity_poly.entity_id
_entity_poly.type
_entity_poly.pdbx_seq_one_letter_code
_entity_poly.pdbx_strand_id
1 'polypeptide(L)'
;NGATTPVLQYVEGASVSGLYAVRSLGIDASNGYEVFLTKDGRQTYVWRQEDMVYMGDMQPKLNFTIYNNFQYKWIRLNFGLTFRTGGVLYNSTLASKVENFNLKQNMDKRVLKDRWMEPGKPADYKGLVDLEGYTRTEKSTKVTSRFVQKANSFEITGLTIDPGILVERWLNRLVNKAVQKVN
;
A
#
# COMPACT_ATOMS: atom_id res chain seq x y z
N ASN A 1 25.12 8.90 -0.57
CA ASN A 1 23.73 9.12 -0.95
C ASN A 1 23.03 7.79 -1.17
N GLY A 2 22.27 7.30 -0.19
CA GLY A 2 21.53 6.04 -0.31
C GLY A 2 20.16 6.23 -1.00
N ALA A 3 19.62 5.15 -1.57
CA ALA A 3 18.32 5.15 -2.26
C ALA A 3 17.17 5.48 -1.30
N THR A 4 16.29 6.39 -1.72
CA THR A 4 15.06 6.77 -1.00
C THR A 4 13.82 6.11 -1.58
N THR A 5 13.93 5.57 -2.80
CA THR A 5 12.92 4.78 -3.49
C THR A 5 13.50 3.40 -3.82
N PRO A 6 12.69 2.34 -3.85
CA PRO A 6 13.17 1.03 -4.25
C PRO A 6 13.80 1.07 -5.64
N VAL A 7 14.97 0.47 -5.77
CA VAL A 7 15.66 0.30 -7.04
C VAL A 7 15.57 -1.16 -7.41
N LEU A 8 15.22 -1.46 -8.65
CA LEU A 8 15.27 -2.82 -9.18
C LEU A 8 16.73 -3.27 -9.22
N GLN A 9 17.01 -4.42 -8.64
CA GLN A 9 18.30 -5.07 -8.70
C GLN A 9 18.16 -6.32 -9.56
N TYR A 10 18.94 -6.38 -10.64
CA TYR A 10 19.00 -7.54 -11.50
C TYR A 10 20.10 -8.48 -10.98
N VAL A 11 19.68 -9.58 -10.40
CA VAL A 11 20.57 -10.63 -9.90
C VAL A 11 20.30 -11.89 -10.70
N GLU A 12 21.36 -12.55 -11.19
CA GLU A 12 21.23 -13.79 -11.95
C GLU A 12 20.49 -14.87 -11.12
N GLY A 13 19.47 -15.49 -11.72
CA GLY A 13 18.62 -16.48 -11.05
C GLY A 13 17.55 -15.92 -10.10
N ALA A 14 17.47 -14.59 -9.91
CA ALA A 14 16.44 -13.95 -9.11
C ALA A 14 15.30 -13.37 -9.96
N SER A 15 14.16 -13.06 -9.32
CA SER A 15 13.04 -12.42 -10.00
C SER A 15 13.40 -11.01 -10.47
N VAL A 16 12.99 -10.66 -11.69
CA VAL A 16 13.14 -9.33 -12.29
C VAL A 16 12.32 -8.27 -11.53
N SER A 17 11.23 -8.69 -10.88
CA SER A 17 10.36 -7.85 -10.04
C SER A 17 10.65 -7.98 -8.54
N GLY A 18 11.83 -8.47 -8.18
CA GLY A 18 12.26 -8.60 -6.80
C GLY A 18 12.41 -7.25 -6.10
N LEU A 19 11.79 -7.10 -4.93
CA LEU A 19 11.93 -5.94 -4.06
C LEU A 19 13.07 -6.17 -3.07
N TYR A 20 14.01 -5.22 -3.04
CA TYR A 20 15.16 -5.24 -2.13
C TYR A 20 15.10 -4.04 -1.18
N ALA A 21 15.35 -4.28 0.10
CA ALA A 21 15.40 -3.25 1.13
C ALA A 21 16.36 -3.65 2.25
N VAL A 22 16.85 -2.68 3.02
CA VAL A 22 17.61 -2.95 4.25
C VAL A 22 16.63 -3.37 5.34
N ARG A 23 16.95 -4.43 6.07
CA ARG A 23 16.14 -4.86 7.20
C ARG A 23 16.18 -3.82 8.31
N SER A 24 15.02 -3.41 8.79
CA SER A 24 14.85 -2.52 9.93
C SER A 24 14.27 -3.28 11.11
N LEU A 25 14.80 -3.02 12.29
CA LEU A 25 14.27 -3.50 13.57
C LEU A 25 13.28 -2.51 14.20
N GLY A 26 12.98 -1.40 13.49
CA GLY A 26 12.10 -0.36 13.98
C GLY A 26 12.86 0.85 14.51
N ILE A 27 12.15 1.64 15.33
CA ILE A 27 12.68 2.86 15.94
C ILE A 27 13.11 2.54 17.38
N ASP A 28 14.34 2.87 17.69
CA ASP A 28 14.86 2.77 19.06
C ASP A 28 14.12 3.75 19.97
N ALA A 29 13.47 3.22 21.00
CA ALA A 29 12.69 4.02 21.94
C ALA A 29 13.57 4.99 22.76
N SER A 30 14.86 4.71 22.92
CA SER A 30 15.77 5.56 23.71
C SER A 30 16.14 6.85 23.01
N ASN A 31 16.32 6.81 21.69
CA ASN A 31 16.87 7.94 20.92
C ASN A 31 16.08 8.32 19.66
N GLY A 32 15.03 7.52 19.30
CA GLY A 32 14.19 7.77 18.14
C GLY A 32 14.86 7.57 16.78
N TYR A 33 16.03 6.94 16.72
CA TYR A 33 16.69 6.57 15.47
C TYR A 33 16.20 5.19 14.99
N GLU A 34 16.25 4.99 13.68
CA GLU A 34 15.97 3.69 13.08
C GLU A 34 17.16 2.76 13.23
N VAL A 35 16.90 1.55 13.70
CA VAL A 35 17.91 0.49 13.84
C VAL A 35 17.83 -0.42 12.63
N PHE A 36 18.96 -0.61 11.97
CA PHE A 36 19.10 -1.50 10.81
C PHE A 36 19.80 -2.80 11.20
N LEU A 37 19.53 -3.84 10.44
CA LEU A 37 20.21 -5.12 10.54
C LEU A 37 21.09 -5.32 9.31
N THR A 38 22.40 -5.47 9.53
CA THR A 38 23.34 -5.79 8.45
C THR A 38 23.09 -7.20 7.91
N LYS A 39 23.68 -7.54 6.76
CA LYS A 39 23.61 -8.93 6.22
C LYS A 39 24.16 -9.95 7.20
N ASP A 40 25.18 -9.59 7.99
CA ASP A 40 25.83 -10.44 8.99
C ASP A 40 25.02 -10.53 10.31
N GLY A 41 23.85 -9.90 10.39
CA GLY A 41 22.98 -9.95 11.56
C GLY A 41 23.36 -9.00 12.70
N ARG A 42 24.26 -8.03 12.46
CA ARG A 42 24.63 -7.01 13.46
C ARG A 42 23.69 -5.82 13.39
N GLN A 43 23.40 -5.22 14.53
CA GLN A 43 22.61 -4.00 14.64
C GLN A 43 23.48 -2.77 14.35
N THR A 44 22.91 -1.78 13.64
CA THR A 44 23.56 -0.52 13.31
C THR A 44 22.54 0.59 13.11
N TYR A 45 22.94 1.84 13.36
CA TYR A 45 22.15 3.02 13.00
C TYR A 45 22.52 3.57 11.62
N VAL A 46 23.51 2.96 10.95
CA VAL A 46 23.98 3.42 9.64
C VAL A 46 23.35 2.57 8.55
N TRP A 47 22.55 3.21 7.70
CA TRP A 47 21.99 2.57 6.52
C TRP A 47 23.07 2.37 5.45
N ARG A 48 23.19 1.17 4.90
CA ARG A 48 24.11 0.85 3.80
C ARG A 48 23.38 0.11 2.71
N GLN A 49 23.64 0.47 1.46
CA GLN A 49 23.03 -0.20 0.30
C GLN A 49 23.45 -1.66 0.17
N GLU A 50 24.66 -1.99 0.59
CA GLU A 50 25.20 -3.35 0.60
C GLU A 50 24.44 -4.31 1.53
N ASP A 51 23.73 -3.79 2.55
CA ASP A 51 22.90 -4.55 3.47
C ASP A 51 21.47 -4.79 2.96
N MET A 52 21.15 -4.38 1.73
CA MET A 52 19.88 -4.71 1.11
C MET A 52 19.74 -6.21 0.90
N VAL A 53 18.58 -6.74 1.24
CA VAL A 53 18.21 -8.15 1.07
C VAL A 53 16.88 -8.25 0.35
N TYR A 54 16.64 -9.39 -0.26
CA TYR A 54 15.38 -9.70 -0.94
C TYR A 54 14.23 -9.76 0.07
N MET A 55 13.18 -8.98 -0.17
CA MET A 55 11.98 -8.87 0.68
C MET A 55 10.77 -9.61 0.11
N GLY A 56 10.81 -9.96 -1.16
CA GLY A 56 9.73 -10.62 -1.88
C GLY A 56 9.61 -10.11 -3.31
N ASP A 57 8.64 -10.66 -4.02
CA ASP A 57 8.34 -10.28 -5.39
C ASP A 57 7.19 -9.27 -5.43
N MET A 58 7.30 -8.23 -6.25
CA MET A 58 6.21 -7.27 -6.45
C MET A 58 5.05 -7.89 -7.25
N GLN A 59 5.32 -8.92 -8.03
CA GLN A 59 4.26 -9.67 -8.71
C GLN A 59 3.58 -10.65 -7.75
N PRO A 60 2.24 -10.80 -7.83
CA PRO A 60 1.53 -11.79 -7.05
C PRO A 60 1.92 -13.21 -7.48
N LYS A 61 2.13 -14.10 -6.51
CA LYS A 61 2.38 -15.53 -6.77
C LYS A 61 1.13 -16.24 -7.28
N LEU A 62 -0.04 -15.76 -6.86
CA LEU A 62 -1.33 -16.26 -7.31
C LEU A 62 -2.19 -15.09 -7.77
N ASN A 63 -2.68 -15.18 -9.00
CA ASN A 63 -3.68 -14.27 -9.56
C ASN A 63 -4.82 -15.14 -10.11
N PHE A 64 -5.98 -15.02 -9.49
CA PHE A 64 -7.13 -15.88 -9.77
C PHE A 64 -8.36 -15.01 -10.02
N THR A 65 -9.07 -15.29 -11.11
CA THR A 65 -10.28 -14.56 -11.48
C THR A 65 -11.41 -15.55 -11.78
N ILE A 66 -12.57 -15.35 -11.18
CA ILE A 66 -13.81 -16.09 -11.45
C ILE A 66 -14.81 -15.12 -12.05
N TYR A 67 -15.38 -15.48 -13.19
CA TYR A 67 -16.54 -14.80 -13.75
C TYR A 67 -17.78 -15.66 -13.54
N ASN A 68 -18.84 -15.04 -13.03
CA ASN A 68 -20.12 -15.70 -12.82
C ASN A 68 -21.23 -14.98 -13.58
N ASN A 69 -22.09 -15.77 -14.16
CA ASN A 69 -23.32 -15.32 -14.82
C ASN A 69 -24.47 -16.15 -14.26
N PHE A 70 -25.34 -15.49 -13.50
CA PHE A 70 -26.55 -16.10 -12.96
C PHE A 70 -27.76 -15.53 -13.69
N GLN A 71 -28.64 -16.43 -14.17
CA GLN A 71 -29.90 -16.05 -14.74
C GLN A 71 -31.02 -16.77 -14.01
N TYR A 72 -31.94 -15.99 -13.49
CA TYR A 72 -33.16 -16.52 -12.89
C TYR A 72 -34.36 -15.80 -13.47
N LYS A 73 -35.17 -16.55 -14.23
CA LYS A 73 -36.30 -15.99 -14.96
C LYS A 73 -35.87 -14.85 -15.88
N TRP A 74 -36.24 -13.62 -15.54
CA TRP A 74 -35.99 -12.38 -16.27
C TRP A 74 -34.86 -11.54 -15.65
N ILE A 75 -34.24 -11.96 -14.54
CA ILE A 75 -33.10 -11.26 -13.92
C ILE A 75 -31.80 -11.97 -14.32
N ARG A 76 -30.84 -11.19 -14.76
CA ARG A 76 -29.47 -11.64 -15.00
C ARG A 76 -28.51 -10.87 -14.11
N LEU A 77 -27.63 -11.60 -13.44
CA LEU A 77 -26.58 -11.06 -12.58
C LEU A 77 -25.23 -11.54 -13.11
N ASN A 78 -24.38 -10.62 -13.49
CA ASN A 78 -22.99 -10.90 -13.88
C ASN A 78 -22.05 -10.22 -12.91
N PHE A 79 -21.02 -10.94 -12.47
CA PHE A 79 -19.94 -10.37 -11.69
C PHE A 79 -18.66 -11.16 -11.86
N GLY A 80 -17.54 -10.44 -11.74
CA GLY A 80 -16.21 -11.00 -11.66
C GLY A 80 -15.62 -10.84 -10.27
N LEU A 81 -14.89 -11.86 -9.80
CA LEU A 81 -14.12 -11.81 -8.55
C LEU A 81 -12.66 -12.06 -8.91
N THR A 82 -11.79 -11.10 -8.57
CA THR A 82 -10.35 -11.25 -8.75
C THR A 82 -9.67 -11.26 -7.40
N PHE A 83 -8.84 -12.27 -7.19
CA PHE A 83 -8.04 -12.45 -5.99
C PHE A 83 -6.56 -12.52 -6.35
N ARG A 84 -5.75 -11.68 -5.72
CA ARG A 84 -4.29 -11.65 -5.89
C ARG A 84 -3.62 -11.79 -4.54
N THR A 85 -2.60 -12.64 -4.46
CA THR A 85 -1.86 -12.84 -3.20
C THR A 85 -0.41 -13.24 -3.43
N GLY A 86 0.41 -13.07 -2.40
CA GLY A 86 1.80 -13.48 -2.37
C GLY A 86 2.78 -12.47 -2.97
N GLY A 87 2.31 -11.30 -3.42
CA GLY A 87 3.15 -10.17 -3.79
C GLY A 87 3.51 -9.30 -2.59
N VAL A 88 4.53 -8.44 -2.77
CA VAL A 88 4.89 -7.37 -1.85
C VAL A 88 4.91 -6.04 -2.56
N LEU A 89 4.69 -4.96 -1.83
CA LEU A 89 4.81 -3.60 -2.34
C LEU A 89 5.59 -2.73 -1.35
N TYR A 90 6.26 -1.72 -1.87
CA TYR A 90 6.85 -0.67 -1.05
C TYR A 90 5.86 0.49 -0.93
N ASN A 91 5.43 0.80 0.30
CA ASN A 91 4.51 1.89 0.56
C ASN A 91 5.26 3.24 0.55
N SER A 92 5.51 3.75 -0.65
CA SER A 92 6.18 5.03 -0.86
C SER A 92 5.39 6.22 -0.30
N THR A 93 4.05 6.12 -0.26
CA THR A 93 3.19 7.13 0.34
C THR A 93 3.43 7.24 1.84
N LEU A 94 3.55 6.11 2.54
CA LEU A 94 3.84 6.09 3.96
C LEU A 94 5.24 6.68 4.24
N ALA A 95 6.24 6.29 3.44
CA ALA A 95 7.59 6.81 3.57
C ALA A 95 7.69 8.31 3.30
N SER A 96 7.01 8.83 2.25
CA SER A 96 7.14 10.22 1.80
C SER A 96 6.18 11.20 2.47
N LYS A 97 4.97 10.74 2.88
CA LYS A 97 3.91 11.62 3.41
C LYS A 97 3.73 11.52 4.92
N VAL A 98 4.16 10.40 5.52
CA VAL A 98 4.07 10.21 6.97
C VAL A 98 5.45 10.31 7.62
N GLU A 99 6.44 9.53 7.15
CA GLU A 99 7.79 9.56 7.72
C GLU A 99 8.54 10.85 7.38
N ASN A 100 8.64 11.20 6.08
CA ASN A 100 9.37 12.36 5.55
C ASN A 100 8.43 13.50 5.14
N PHE A 101 7.44 13.81 5.96
CA PHE A 101 6.46 14.84 5.63
C PHE A 101 7.09 16.25 5.49
N ASN A 102 6.39 17.14 4.80
CA ASN A 102 6.78 18.53 4.64
C ASN A 102 5.90 19.41 5.54
N LEU A 103 6.51 20.12 6.49
CA LEU A 103 5.82 21.03 7.42
C LEU A 103 5.06 22.18 6.73
N LYS A 104 5.39 22.50 5.47
CA LYS A 104 4.75 23.57 4.69
C LYS A 104 3.49 23.10 3.92
N GLN A 105 3.11 21.84 4.05
CA GLN A 105 1.96 21.25 3.36
C GLN A 105 0.98 20.63 4.35
N ASN A 106 -0.25 20.38 3.90
CA ASN A 106 -1.22 19.60 4.68
C ASN A 106 -0.65 18.22 4.98
N MET A 107 -0.66 17.86 6.26
CA MET A 107 -0.08 16.63 6.77
C MET A 107 -1.15 15.57 7.03
N ASP A 108 -0.77 14.31 6.85
CA ASP A 108 -1.56 13.16 7.30
C ASP A 108 -1.58 13.14 8.84
N LYS A 109 -2.75 12.87 9.45
CA LYS A 109 -2.89 12.78 10.92
C LYS A 109 -1.94 11.75 11.56
N ARG A 110 -1.50 10.74 10.80
CA ARG A 110 -0.53 9.74 11.25
C ARG A 110 0.86 10.31 11.50
N VAL A 111 1.18 11.50 10.98
CA VAL A 111 2.47 12.16 11.20
C VAL A 111 2.76 12.37 12.69
N LEU A 112 1.74 12.72 13.47
CA LEU A 112 1.88 12.97 14.91
C LEU A 112 1.55 11.73 15.75
N LYS A 113 0.71 10.84 15.21
CA LYS A 113 0.39 9.59 15.88
C LYS A 113 1.55 8.61 15.68
N ASP A 114 1.85 7.82 16.67
CA ASP A 114 2.83 6.72 16.62
C ASP A 114 4.27 7.19 16.29
N ARG A 115 4.55 8.49 16.42
CA ARG A 115 5.88 9.08 16.23
C ARG A 115 6.64 9.20 17.55
N TRP A 116 7.93 8.95 17.49
CA TRP A 116 8.79 9.11 18.65
C TRP A 116 8.84 10.58 19.08
N MET A 117 8.49 10.84 20.35
CA MET A 117 8.44 12.18 20.93
C MET A 117 9.34 12.32 22.15
N GLU A 118 9.53 11.25 22.90
CA GLU A 118 10.33 11.26 24.12
C GLU A 118 11.00 9.90 24.37
N PRO A 119 12.16 9.88 25.05
CA PRO A 119 12.86 8.64 25.39
C PRO A 119 12.01 7.67 26.20
N GLY A 120 12.12 6.38 25.88
CA GLY A 120 11.43 5.28 26.59
C GLY A 120 10.03 4.96 26.03
N LYS A 121 9.49 5.74 25.08
CA LYS A 121 8.23 5.41 24.42
C LYS A 121 8.47 4.72 23.08
N PRO A 122 7.84 3.54 22.85
CA PRO A 122 7.88 2.89 21.55
C PRO A 122 7.20 3.74 20.49
N ALA A 123 7.72 3.72 19.27
CA ALA A 123 7.19 4.49 18.16
C ALA A 123 7.41 3.76 16.82
N ASP A 124 6.49 4.01 15.88
CA ASP A 124 6.57 3.45 14.53
C ASP A 124 7.35 4.36 13.58
N TYR A 125 7.44 5.67 13.89
CA TYR A 125 8.08 6.70 13.07
C TYR A 125 9.16 7.44 13.85
N LYS A 126 10.22 7.86 13.14
CA LYS A 126 11.33 8.62 13.70
C LYS A 126 10.87 9.94 14.35
N GLY A 127 11.59 10.41 15.34
CA GLY A 127 11.36 11.72 15.95
C GLY A 127 11.44 12.86 14.94
N LEU A 128 10.74 13.97 15.23
CA LEU A 128 10.80 15.20 14.44
C LEU A 128 12.15 15.93 14.64
N VAL A 129 12.63 15.84 15.85
CA VAL A 129 13.93 16.40 16.25
C VAL A 129 14.81 15.29 16.82
N ASP A 130 16.11 15.47 16.78
CA ASP A 130 17.05 14.61 17.51
C ASP A 130 17.14 15.02 18.99
N LEU A 131 17.95 14.30 19.76
CA LEU A 131 18.14 14.59 21.18
C LEU A 131 18.81 15.95 21.43
N GLU A 132 19.47 16.52 20.41
CA GLU A 132 20.12 17.83 20.45
C GLU A 132 19.18 18.95 20.02
N GLY A 133 17.92 18.65 19.65
CA GLY A 133 16.89 19.62 19.26
C GLY A 133 16.93 20.03 17.77
N TYR A 134 17.74 19.37 16.94
CA TYR A 134 17.79 19.63 15.51
C TYR A 134 16.69 18.91 14.75
N THR A 135 16.06 19.61 13.82
CA THR A 135 14.99 19.04 12.99
C THR A 135 15.53 17.94 12.08
N ARG A 136 14.91 16.72 12.18
CA ARG A 136 15.30 15.56 11.35
C ARG A 136 14.67 15.54 9.96
N THR A 137 13.84 16.51 9.62
CA THR A 137 13.08 16.56 8.36
C THR A 137 13.94 16.61 7.10
N GLU A 138 15.20 17.00 7.21
CA GLU A 138 16.13 17.10 6.07
C GLU A 138 16.77 15.76 5.69
N LYS A 139 16.72 14.76 6.59
CA LYS A 139 17.29 13.43 6.31
C LYS A 139 16.20 12.50 5.80
N SER A 140 16.04 12.46 4.47
CA SER A 140 15.07 11.54 3.85
C SER A 140 15.34 10.09 4.24
N THR A 141 14.27 9.40 4.64
CA THR A 141 14.31 7.98 4.99
C THR A 141 14.74 7.15 3.79
N LYS A 142 15.70 6.29 4.00
CA LYS A 142 16.20 5.36 2.98
C LYS A 142 15.24 4.16 2.86
N VAL A 143 15.44 3.35 1.83
CA VAL A 143 14.62 2.17 1.57
C VAL A 143 14.85 1.11 2.65
N THR A 144 13.80 0.84 3.44
CA THR A 144 13.84 -0.13 4.55
C THR A 144 12.63 -1.05 4.55
N SER A 145 12.74 -2.18 5.23
CA SER A 145 11.67 -3.16 5.36
C SER A 145 10.41 -2.65 6.07
N ARG A 146 10.49 -1.55 6.84
CA ARG A 146 9.32 -0.95 7.53
C ARG A 146 8.20 -0.55 6.57
N PHE A 147 8.55 -0.18 5.35
CA PHE A 147 7.59 0.25 4.33
C PHE A 147 7.25 -0.86 3.32
N VAL A 148 7.79 -2.05 3.51
CA VAL A 148 7.44 -3.21 2.69
C VAL A 148 6.19 -3.88 3.27
N GLN A 149 5.16 -4.01 2.45
CA GLN A 149 3.86 -4.56 2.85
C GLN A 149 3.44 -5.68 1.91
N LYS A 150 2.62 -6.61 2.42
CA LYS A 150 2.00 -7.64 1.58
C LYS A 150 0.96 -7.01 0.65
N ALA A 151 1.05 -7.35 -0.63
CA ALA A 151 0.14 -6.87 -1.68
C ALA A 151 -0.97 -7.90 -1.97
N ASN A 152 -1.83 -8.15 -0.98
CA ASN A 152 -2.99 -8.99 -1.19
C ASN A 152 -4.20 -8.12 -1.55
N SER A 153 -4.95 -8.50 -2.58
CA SER A 153 -6.15 -7.80 -2.99
C SER A 153 -7.29 -8.77 -3.32
N PHE A 154 -8.49 -8.34 -2.98
CA PHE A 154 -9.74 -8.93 -3.44
C PHE A 154 -10.54 -7.82 -4.11
N GLU A 155 -10.97 -8.06 -5.35
CA GLU A 155 -11.64 -7.07 -6.18
C GLU A 155 -12.89 -7.68 -6.81
N ILE A 156 -14.00 -6.95 -6.75
CA ILE A 156 -15.24 -7.28 -7.47
C ILE A 156 -15.24 -6.44 -8.74
N THR A 157 -15.24 -7.11 -9.89
CA THR A 157 -15.19 -6.47 -11.20
C THR A 157 -16.46 -6.73 -11.99
N GLY A 158 -16.93 -5.74 -12.72
CA GLY A 158 -18.02 -5.90 -13.69
C GLY A 158 -19.37 -6.33 -13.07
N LEU A 159 -19.71 -5.85 -11.87
CA LEU A 159 -21.04 -6.13 -11.31
C LEU A 159 -22.13 -5.50 -12.17
N THR A 160 -22.94 -6.36 -12.81
CA THR A 160 -24.05 -5.94 -13.66
C THR A 160 -25.30 -6.70 -13.25
N ILE A 161 -26.38 -5.96 -13.03
CA ILE A 161 -27.71 -6.50 -12.80
C ILE A 161 -28.60 -6.07 -13.98
N ASP A 162 -29.04 -7.03 -14.77
CA ASP A 162 -29.92 -6.79 -15.92
C ASP A 162 -31.34 -7.27 -15.57
N PRO A 163 -32.30 -6.35 -15.44
CA PRO A 163 -33.68 -6.70 -15.09
C PRO A 163 -34.47 -7.26 -16.25
N GLY A 164 -33.88 -7.39 -17.44
CA GLY A 164 -34.50 -8.03 -18.61
C GLY A 164 -35.71 -7.30 -19.20
N ILE A 165 -36.19 -7.85 -20.30
CA ILE A 165 -37.25 -7.26 -21.17
C ILE A 165 -38.56 -6.94 -20.44
N LEU A 166 -38.90 -7.65 -19.35
CA LEU A 166 -40.15 -7.39 -18.65
C LEU A 166 -40.22 -6.07 -17.93
N VAL A 167 -39.09 -5.63 -17.35
CA VAL A 167 -38.99 -4.33 -16.67
C VAL A 167 -38.97 -3.19 -17.68
N GLU A 168 -38.30 -3.36 -18.83
CA GLU A 168 -38.35 -2.40 -19.94
C GLU A 168 -39.78 -2.26 -20.46
N ARG A 169 -40.49 -3.35 -20.67
CA ARG A 169 -41.90 -3.30 -21.09
C ARG A 169 -42.82 -2.64 -20.05
N TRP A 170 -42.55 -2.85 -18.78
CA TRP A 170 -43.33 -2.22 -17.70
C TRP A 170 -43.01 -0.71 -17.61
N LEU A 171 -41.73 -0.32 -17.67
CA LEU A 171 -41.32 1.07 -17.74
C LEU A 171 -41.88 1.79 -18.96
N ASN A 172 -41.83 1.19 -20.14
CA ASN A 172 -42.42 1.74 -21.37
C ASN A 172 -43.94 1.90 -21.26
N ARG A 173 -44.64 0.97 -20.61
CA ARG A 173 -46.08 1.13 -20.33
C ARG A 173 -46.35 2.29 -19.36
N LEU A 174 -45.54 2.51 -18.35
CA LEU A 174 -45.70 3.63 -17.41
C LEU A 174 -45.44 4.95 -18.10
N VAL A 175 -44.36 5.06 -18.88
CA VAL A 175 -44.05 6.25 -19.67
C VAL A 175 -45.16 6.60 -20.65
N ASN A 176 -45.65 5.60 -21.42
CA ASN A 176 -46.75 5.84 -22.37
C ASN A 176 -48.05 6.24 -21.68
N LYS A 177 -48.36 5.67 -20.49
CA LYS A 177 -49.53 6.11 -19.71
C LYS A 177 -49.36 7.54 -19.16
N ALA A 178 -48.14 7.92 -18.79
CA ALA A 178 -47.87 9.27 -18.32
C ALA A 178 -47.98 10.32 -19.44
N VAL A 179 -47.46 10.00 -20.62
CA VAL A 179 -47.58 10.85 -21.82
C VAL A 179 -49.02 11.04 -22.28
N GLN A 180 -49.85 9.95 -22.22
CA GLN A 180 -51.28 10.07 -22.58
C GLN A 180 -52.13 10.86 -21.56
N LYS A 181 -51.66 11.10 -20.35
CA LYS A 181 -52.36 11.95 -19.37
C LYS A 181 -52.05 13.44 -19.49
N VAL A 182 -51.05 13.81 -20.26
CA VAL A 182 -50.61 15.21 -20.46
C VAL A 182 -51.17 15.84 -21.76
N ASN A 183 -51.72 15.00 -22.65
CA ASN A 183 -52.50 15.42 -23.82
C ASN A 183 -54.02 15.26 -23.55
#